data_f1f2b692e48be2cb1e436a4150ba58ff
#
_entry.id   f1f2b692e48be2cb1e436a4150ba58ff
#
_cell.length_a   1.000
_cell.length_b   1.000
_cell.length_c   1.000
_cell.angle_alpha   90.00
_cell.angle_beta   90.00
_cell.angle_gamma   90.00
#
_symmetry.space_group_name_H-M   'P 1'
#
loop_
_entity.id
_entity.type
_entity.pdbx_description
1 polymer ?
#
loop_
_entity_poly.entity_id
_entity_poly.type
_entity_poly.pdbx_seq_one_letter_code
_entity_poly.pdbx_strand_id
1 'polypeptide(L)'
;FRSLGAVYQNFKYLAMLLSIGKDSTILFWLARKAFFGHCPIPLVHIDTTYKIPAMIEYRDRVAKEWGLNLVVGKNQKALDEGMNHEKGRLVCCEALKTQGLQCIMEEHGYTGLILGIRRDEEGTRAKERYFSPRDKNFEWNFKDQPPELWDQYKTSFAEDTHIRIHPILHWTELNV
;
A
#
# COMPACT_ATOMS: atom_id res chain seq x y z
N PHE A 1 14.83 -3.10 7.93
CA PHE A 1 14.86 -4.57 7.80
C PHE A 1 14.16 -5.28 8.95
N ARG A 2 14.59 -5.09 10.19
CA ARG A 2 13.96 -5.73 11.37
C ARG A 2 12.48 -5.39 11.51
N SER A 3 12.05 -4.19 11.10
CA SER A 3 10.65 -3.75 11.17
C SER A 3 9.70 -4.54 10.28
N LEU A 4 10.09 -4.90 9.05
CA LEU A 4 9.23 -5.67 8.14
C LEU A 4 8.98 -7.10 8.63
N GLY A 5 10.02 -7.76 9.18
CA GLY A 5 9.87 -9.08 9.79
C GLY A 5 8.95 -9.05 11.00
N ALA A 6 9.10 -8.05 11.89
CA ALA A 6 8.23 -7.87 13.05
C ALA A 6 6.78 -7.56 12.64
N VAL A 7 6.57 -6.74 11.62
CA VAL A 7 5.24 -6.48 11.06
C VAL A 7 4.60 -7.77 10.57
N TYR A 8 5.32 -8.58 9.81
CA TYR A 8 4.80 -9.85 9.31
C TYR A 8 4.40 -10.84 10.41
N GLN A 9 5.12 -10.84 11.54
CA GLN A 9 4.80 -11.69 12.68
C GLN A 9 3.57 -11.21 13.48
N ASN A 10 3.35 -9.89 13.53
CA ASN A 10 2.28 -9.29 14.33
C ASN A 10 0.94 -9.14 13.58
N PHE A 11 0.96 -9.14 12.25
CA PHE A 11 -0.24 -8.96 11.43
C PHE A 11 -0.47 -10.19 10.54
N LYS A 12 -1.63 -10.82 10.66
CA LYS A 12 -1.95 -12.08 9.96
C LYS A 12 -2.31 -11.89 8.49
N TYR A 13 -3.00 -10.81 8.15
CA TYR A 13 -3.59 -10.58 6.82
C TYR A 13 -2.99 -9.32 6.20
N LEU A 14 -1.71 -9.42 5.85
CA LEU A 14 -0.95 -8.34 5.23
C LEU A 14 -0.96 -8.41 3.71
N ALA A 15 -1.00 -7.24 3.09
CA ALA A 15 -0.65 -7.06 1.69
C ALA A 15 0.33 -5.88 1.53
N MET A 16 1.05 -5.84 0.43
CA MET A 16 1.93 -4.73 0.08
C MET A 16 1.45 -4.10 -1.22
N LEU A 17 1.24 -2.77 -1.22
CA LEU A 17 0.80 -2.05 -2.40
C LEU A 17 1.96 -1.81 -3.37
N LEU A 18 1.84 -2.33 -4.58
CA LEU A 18 2.78 -2.12 -5.68
C LEU A 18 2.19 -1.16 -6.71
N SER A 19 2.54 0.12 -6.61
CA SER A 19 2.11 1.13 -7.60
C SER A 19 3.00 1.18 -8.86
N ILE A 20 4.11 0.42 -8.86
CA ILE A 20 5.17 0.41 -9.90
C ILE A 20 5.97 1.73 -9.95
N GLY A 21 5.76 2.63 -8.98
CA GLY A 21 6.62 3.78 -8.75
C GLY A 21 7.90 3.38 -8.01
N LYS A 22 8.92 4.26 -8.01
CA LYS A 22 10.21 4.02 -7.34
C LYS A 22 10.07 3.62 -5.87
N ASP A 23 9.22 4.33 -5.12
CA ASP A 23 9.04 4.12 -3.67
C ASP A 23 8.44 2.74 -3.36
N SER A 24 7.44 2.32 -4.12
CA SER A 24 6.87 0.97 -3.96
C SER A 24 7.82 -0.12 -4.43
N THR A 25 8.66 0.15 -5.42
CA THR A 25 9.66 -0.80 -5.93
C THR A 25 10.78 -0.99 -4.92
N ILE A 26 11.31 0.09 -4.34
CA ILE A 26 12.35 -0.02 -3.30
C ILE A 26 11.81 -0.71 -2.04
N LEU A 27 10.57 -0.40 -1.64
CA LEU A 27 9.94 -1.06 -0.51
C LEU A 27 9.83 -2.57 -0.72
N PHE A 28 9.41 -2.98 -1.90
CA PHE A 28 9.34 -4.38 -2.28
C PHE A 28 10.74 -5.05 -2.29
N TRP A 29 11.75 -4.39 -2.82
CA TRP A 29 13.12 -4.88 -2.79
C TRP A 29 13.65 -5.04 -1.36
N LEU A 30 13.32 -4.09 -0.47
CA LEU A 30 13.63 -4.19 0.96
C LEU A 30 12.92 -5.37 1.63
N ALA A 31 11.65 -5.62 1.29
CA ALA A 31 10.93 -6.77 1.78
C ALA A 31 11.59 -8.08 1.32
N ARG A 32 11.94 -8.17 0.05
CA ARG A 32 12.66 -9.33 -0.48
C ARG A 32 13.99 -9.59 0.24
N LYS A 33 14.74 -8.53 0.56
CA LYS A 33 15.95 -8.65 1.39
C LYS A 33 15.65 -9.10 2.83
N ALA A 34 14.60 -8.58 3.44
CA ALA A 34 14.20 -8.94 4.81
C ALA A 34 13.82 -10.42 4.94
N PHE A 35 13.31 -11.01 3.86
CA PHE A 35 12.89 -12.41 3.79
C PHE A 35 13.83 -13.27 2.94
N PHE A 36 15.11 -12.93 2.90
CA PHE A 36 16.18 -13.74 2.27
C PHE A 36 15.90 -14.10 0.80
N GLY A 37 15.32 -13.20 0.04
CA GLY A 37 15.06 -13.37 -1.39
C GLY A 37 13.65 -13.85 -1.73
N HIS A 38 12.86 -14.28 -0.74
CA HIS A 38 11.49 -14.73 -0.93
C HIS A 38 10.52 -13.84 -0.15
N CYS A 39 9.66 -13.08 -0.84
CA CYS A 39 8.67 -12.23 -0.16
C CYS A 39 7.37 -13.01 0.09
N PRO A 40 7.03 -13.34 1.36
CA PRO A 40 5.82 -14.09 1.68
C PRO A 40 4.55 -13.23 1.67
N ILE A 41 4.71 -11.89 1.55
CA ILE A 41 3.59 -10.94 1.59
C ILE A 41 3.02 -10.79 0.18
N PRO A 42 1.70 -10.99 -0.01
CA PRO A 42 1.05 -10.73 -1.28
C PRO A 42 1.24 -9.29 -1.74
N LEU A 43 1.50 -9.11 -3.03
CA LEU A 43 1.61 -7.80 -3.67
C LEU A 43 0.29 -7.45 -4.32
N VAL A 44 -0.28 -6.31 -3.96
CA VAL A 44 -1.52 -5.80 -4.54
C VAL A 44 -1.20 -4.68 -5.51
N HIS A 45 -1.67 -4.81 -6.73
CA HIS A 45 -1.60 -3.76 -7.75
C HIS A 45 -3.00 -3.35 -8.18
N ILE A 46 -3.32 -2.07 -8.06
CA ILE A 46 -4.59 -1.54 -8.55
C ILE A 46 -4.42 -1.09 -10.00
N ASP A 47 -5.07 -1.82 -10.88
CA ASP A 47 -5.10 -1.50 -12.31
C ASP A 47 -6.25 -0.55 -12.61
N THR A 48 -5.90 0.67 -12.98
CA THR A 48 -6.85 1.72 -13.37
C THR A 48 -7.13 1.73 -14.86
N THR A 49 -6.58 0.79 -15.64
CA THR A 49 -6.61 0.70 -17.11
C THR A 49 -5.88 1.84 -17.87
N TYR A 50 -5.50 2.92 -17.17
CA TYR A 50 -4.85 4.11 -17.74
C TYR A 50 -3.33 4.14 -17.45
N LYS A 51 -2.68 2.96 -17.43
CA LYS A 51 -1.24 2.87 -17.21
C LYS A 51 -0.48 2.69 -18.51
N ILE A 52 0.77 3.14 -18.50
CA ILE A 52 1.69 2.95 -19.63
C ILE A 52 1.94 1.44 -19.82
N PRO A 53 1.80 0.89 -21.02
CA PRO A 53 2.00 -0.54 -21.29
C PRO A 53 3.32 -1.10 -20.74
N ALA A 54 4.43 -0.37 -20.91
CA ALA A 54 5.73 -0.77 -20.40
C ALA A 54 5.77 -0.96 -18.87
N MET A 55 4.93 -0.25 -18.11
CA MET A 55 4.82 -0.44 -16.65
C MET A 55 4.13 -1.77 -16.33
N ILE A 56 3.13 -2.16 -17.11
CA ILE A 56 2.42 -3.43 -16.96
C ILE A 56 3.34 -4.58 -17.31
N GLU A 57 4.06 -4.49 -18.42
CA GLU A 57 5.07 -5.49 -18.84
C GLU A 57 6.16 -5.66 -17.77
N TYR A 58 6.67 -4.56 -17.24
CA TYR A 58 7.64 -4.58 -16.14
C TYR A 58 7.09 -5.30 -14.91
N ARG A 59 5.87 -4.96 -14.47
CA ARG A 59 5.19 -5.60 -13.34
C ARG A 59 5.10 -7.12 -13.54
N ASP A 60 4.60 -7.55 -14.69
CA ASP A 60 4.33 -8.95 -14.97
C ASP A 60 5.64 -9.74 -15.10
N ARG A 61 6.66 -9.15 -15.73
CA ARG A 61 8.01 -9.71 -15.81
C ARG A 61 8.60 -9.91 -14.41
N VAL A 62 8.62 -8.89 -13.59
CA VAL A 62 9.20 -8.96 -12.23
C VAL A 62 8.42 -9.94 -11.36
N ALA A 63 7.10 -9.97 -11.47
CA ALA A 63 6.26 -10.92 -10.75
C ALA A 63 6.63 -12.37 -11.10
N LYS A 64 6.84 -12.65 -12.38
CA LYS A 64 7.25 -13.98 -12.86
C LYS A 64 8.67 -14.34 -12.47
N GLU A 65 9.63 -13.45 -12.71
CA GLU A 65 11.06 -13.70 -12.44
C GLU A 65 11.34 -13.95 -10.95
N TRP A 66 10.59 -13.27 -10.08
CA TRP A 66 10.82 -13.34 -8.64
C TRP A 66 9.81 -14.22 -7.90
N GLY A 67 8.91 -14.88 -8.62
CA GLY A 67 7.93 -15.81 -8.05
C GLY A 67 6.98 -15.16 -7.07
N LEU A 68 6.45 -13.96 -7.41
CA LEU A 68 5.64 -13.16 -6.51
C LEU A 68 4.18 -13.58 -6.51
N ASN A 69 3.56 -13.54 -5.35
CA ASN A 69 2.11 -13.61 -5.24
C ASN A 69 1.50 -12.23 -5.57
N LEU A 70 1.24 -12.00 -6.85
CA LEU A 70 0.69 -10.74 -7.35
C LEU A 70 -0.82 -10.82 -7.51
N VAL A 71 -1.54 -9.98 -6.78
CA VAL A 71 -2.98 -9.76 -6.88
C VAL A 71 -3.22 -8.47 -7.66
N VAL A 72 -3.89 -8.56 -8.79
CA VAL A 72 -4.24 -7.39 -9.61
C VAL A 72 -5.72 -7.10 -9.45
N GLY A 73 -6.02 -5.97 -8.82
CA GLY A 73 -7.40 -5.53 -8.58
C GLY A 73 -7.84 -4.41 -9.51
N LYS A 74 -9.14 -4.39 -9.80
CA LYS A 74 -9.82 -3.35 -10.58
C LYS A 74 -11.15 -3.01 -9.92
N ASN A 75 -11.54 -1.76 -9.95
CA ASN A 75 -12.94 -1.41 -9.69
C ASN A 75 -13.74 -1.56 -10.98
N GLN A 76 -14.13 -2.79 -11.29
CA GLN A 76 -14.84 -3.11 -12.54
C GLN A 76 -16.18 -2.36 -12.62
N LYS A 77 -16.90 -2.24 -11.51
CA LYS A 77 -18.15 -1.51 -11.44
C LYS A 77 -18.01 -0.04 -11.88
N ALA A 78 -17.02 0.65 -11.35
CA ALA A 78 -16.76 2.04 -11.75
C ALA A 78 -16.36 2.16 -13.22
N LEU A 79 -15.61 1.19 -13.75
CA LEU A 79 -15.23 1.16 -15.17
C LEU A 79 -16.46 0.93 -16.07
N ASP A 80 -17.36 0.02 -15.71
CA ASP A 80 -18.60 -0.27 -16.43
C ASP A 80 -19.57 0.93 -16.42
N GLU A 81 -19.56 1.72 -15.35
CA GLU A 81 -20.27 2.99 -15.23
C GLU A 81 -19.61 4.15 -16.02
N GLY A 82 -18.56 3.85 -16.80
CA GLY A 82 -17.86 4.81 -17.65
C GLY A 82 -16.95 5.76 -16.89
N MET A 83 -16.41 5.35 -15.73
CA MET A 83 -15.41 6.13 -15.02
C MET A 83 -14.10 6.18 -15.80
N ASN A 84 -13.63 7.38 -16.09
CA ASN A 84 -12.42 7.63 -16.87
C ASN A 84 -11.69 8.88 -16.37
N HIS A 85 -10.52 9.16 -16.95
CA HIS A 85 -9.68 10.29 -16.55
C HIS A 85 -10.27 11.66 -16.95
N GLU A 86 -11.18 11.71 -17.93
CA GLU A 86 -11.85 12.94 -18.39
C GLU A 86 -12.82 13.51 -17.34
N LYS A 87 -13.33 12.66 -16.43
CA LYS A 87 -14.20 13.08 -15.32
C LYS A 87 -13.46 13.85 -14.21
N GLY A 88 -12.17 14.07 -14.39
CA GLY A 88 -11.31 14.80 -13.46
C GLY A 88 -10.47 13.90 -12.56
N ARG A 89 -9.26 14.38 -12.26
CA ARG A 89 -8.25 13.59 -11.53
C ARG A 89 -8.73 13.09 -10.17
N LEU A 90 -9.40 13.94 -9.38
CA LEU A 90 -9.81 13.57 -8.03
C LEU A 90 -10.89 12.49 -8.07
N VAL A 91 -11.92 12.68 -8.89
CA VAL A 91 -13.04 11.73 -9.02
C VAL A 91 -12.55 10.38 -9.55
N CYS A 92 -11.73 10.41 -10.60
CA CYS A 92 -11.15 9.20 -11.19
C CYS A 92 -10.23 8.46 -10.19
N CYS A 93 -9.36 9.19 -9.46
CA CYS A 93 -8.47 8.57 -8.48
C CYS A 93 -9.25 7.97 -7.30
N GLU A 94 -10.30 8.64 -6.84
CA GLU A 94 -11.16 8.12 -5.78
C GLU A 94 -11.84 6.82 -6.22
N ALA A 95 -12.53 6.83 -7.35
CA ALA A 95 -13.26 5.67 -7.83
C ALA A 95 -12.35 4.48 -8.23
N LEU A 96 -11.28 4.72 -8.99
CA LEU A 96 -10.48 3.63 -9.54
C LEU A 96 -9.35 3.16 -8.63
N LYS A 97 -8.78 4.04 -7.78
CA LYS A 97 -7.68 3.68 -6.87
C LYS A 97 -8.16 3.43 -5.45
N THR A 98 -8.85 4.40 -4.84
CA THR A 98 -9.22 4.30 -3.42
C THR A 98 -10.28 3.22 -3.23
N GLN A 99 -11.39 3.30 -3.94
CA GLN A 99 -12.45 2.28 -3.87
C GLN A 99 -11.99 0.93 -4.43
N GLY A 100 -11.16 0.93 -5.50
CA GLY A 100 -10.57 -0.30 -6.01
C GLY A 100 -9.69 -1.00 -4.98
N LEU A 101 -8.94 -0.26 -4.17
CA LEU A 101 -8.16 -0.82 -3.06
C LEU A 101 -9.07 -1.35 -1.95
N GLN A 102 -10.14 -0.63 -1.60
CA GLN A 102 -11.11 -1.08 -0.61
C GLN A 102 -11.73 -2.43 -1.00
N CYS A 103 -12.22 -2.55 -2.24
CA CYS A 103 -12.78 -3.80 -2.75
C CYS A 103 -11.81 -4.98 -2.59
N ILE A 104 -10.53 -4.79 -2.95
CA ILE A 104 -9.51 -5.85 -2.83
C ILE A 104 -9.21 -6.19 -1.37
N MET A 105 -9.15 -5.20 -0.49
CA MET A 105 -8.92 -5.45 0.94
C MET A 105 -10.06 -6.26 1.55
N GLU A 106 -11.30 -5.94 1.20
CA GLU A 106 -12.50 -6.67 1.65
C GLU A 106 -12.56 -8.09 1.06
N GLU A 107 -12.35 -8.24 -0.25
CA GLU A 107 -12.39 -9.53 -0.95
C GLU A 107 -11.39 -10.53 -0.40
N HIS A 108 -10.17 -10.07 -0.09
CA HIS A 108 -9.10 -10.93 0.42
C HIS A 108 -8.96 -10.90 1.94
N GLY A 109 -9.75 -10.11 2.65
CA GLY A 109 -9.70 -9.99 4.10
C GLY A 109 -8.41 -9.36 4.64
N TYR A 110 -7.75 -8.49 3.86
CA TYR A 110 -6.53 -7.82 4.31
C TYR A 110 -6.83 -6.80 5.40
N THR A 111 -6.17 -6.92 6.54
CA THR A 111 -6.26 -5.99 7.68
C THR A 111 -5.07 -5.07 7.82
N GLY A 112 -3.98 -5.37 7.14
CA GLY A 112 -2.77 -4.54 7.10
C GLY A 112 -2.27 -4.31 5.67
N LEU A 113 -1.94 -3.06 5.36
CA LEU A 113 -1.43 -2.67 4.05
C LEU A 113 -0.10 -1.93 4.18
N ILE A 114 0.94 -2.49 3.59
CA ILE A 114 2.28 -1.90 3.57
C ILE A 114 2.40 -1.00 2.34
N LEU A 115 2.78 0.27 2.55
CA LEU A 115 2.87 1.28 1.51
C LEU A 115 4.23 1.97 1.50
N GLY A 116 4.71 2.30 0.30
CA GLY A 116 5.91 3.11 0.08
C GLY A 116 5.62 4.60 0.14
N ILE A 117 5.08 5.09 1.26
CA ILE A 117 4.78 6.50 1.49
C ILE A 117 5.94 7.14 2.27
N ARG A 118 6.29 8.37 1.89
CA ARG A 118 7.28 9.20 2.57
C ARG A 118 6.69 10.56 2.97
N ARG A 119 7.17 11.13 4.08
CA ARG A 119 6.71 12.44 4.55
C ARG A 119 7.14 13.59 3.65
N ASP A 120 8.24 13.45 2.93
CA ASP A 120 8.79 14.49 2.07
C ASP A 120 8.10 14.61 0.70
N GLU A 121 7.22 13.67 0.33
CA GLU A 121 6.54 13.71 -0.97
C GLU A 121 5.55 14.87 -1.08
N GLU A 122 4.75 15.09 -0.03
CA GLU A 122 3.73 16.15 -0.01
C GLU A 122 3.27 16.47 1.42
N GLY A 123 2.78 17.70 1.63
CA GLY A 123 2.38 18.19 2.96
C GLY A 123 1.27 17.40 3.64
N THR A 124 0.36 16.79 2.88
CA THR A 124 -0.71 15.93 3.42
C THR A 124 -0.14 14.71 4.14
N ARG A 125 1.00 14.19 3.69
CA ARG A 125 1.67 13.02 4.27
C ARG A 125 2.55 13.33 5.47
N ALA A 126 2.81 14.59 5.77
CA ALA A 126 3.62 15.00 6.92
C ALA A 126 3.04 14.51 8.27
N LYS A 127 1.72 14.29 8.33
CA LYS A 127 1.01 13.81 9.52
C LYS A 127 0.91 12.29 9.62
N GLU A 128 1.33 11.54 8.60
CA GLU A 128 1.31 10.08 8.63
C GLU A 128 2.21 9.50 9.72
N ARG A 129 1.83 8.32 10.19
CA ARG A 129 2.56 7.52 11.18
C ARG A 129 3.10 6.24 10.53
N TYR A 130 4.07 5.60 11.17
CA TYR A 130 4.54 4.28 10.72
C TYR A 130 3.41 3.25 10.73
N PHE A 131 2.54 3.32 11.75
CA PHE A 131 1.33 2.52 11.87
C PHE A 131 0.13 3.46 11.93
N SER A 132 -0.51 3.67 10.79
CA SER A 132 -1.57 4.64 10.60
C SER A 132 -2.92 3.92 10.49
N PRO A 133 -3.74 3.93 11.56
CA PRO A 133 -5.02 3.25 11.54
C PRO A 133 -6.02 3.97 10.63
N ARG A 134 -6.91 3.19 10.05
CA ARG A 134 -8.12 3.61 9.34
C ARG A 134 -9.30 2.91 9.97
N ASP A 135 -10.41 3.59 10.09
CA ASP A 135 -11.64 3.01 10.60
C ASP A 135 -12.30 2.06 9.58
N LYS A 136 -13.43 1.48 9.93
CA LYS A 136 -14.23 0.60 9.07
C LYS A 136 -14.67 1.23 7.74
N ASN A 137 -14.72 2.56 7.67
CA ASN A 137 -15.06 3.31 6.46
C ASN A 137 -13.81 3.70 5.66
N PHE A 138 -12.62 3.22 6.04
CA PHE A 138 -11.32 3.61 5.49
C PHE A 138 -10.92 5.06 5.75
N GLU A 139 -11.61 5.75 6.67
CA GLU A 139 -11.32 7.13 7.01
C GLU A 139 -10.13 7.27 7.95
N TRP A 140 -9.40 8.35 7.80
CA TRP A 140 -8.20 8.66 8.55
C TRP A 140 -8.43 9.76 9.58
N ASN A 141 -8.45 9.40 10.86
CA ASN A 141 -8.47 10.39 11.92
C ASN A 141 -7.04 10.83 12.29
N PHE A 142 -6.51 11.78 11.54
CA PHE A 142 -5.15 12.29 11.74
C PHE A 142 -4.96 13.13 13.01
N LYS A 143 -6.05 13.54 13.68
CA LYS A 143 -5.99 14.33 14.92
C LYS A 143 -5.77 13.46 16.15
N ASP A 144 -6.30 12.24 16.12
CA ASP A 144 -6.25 11.28 17.23
C ASP A 144 -5.44 10.04 16.80
N GLN A 145 -4.15 10.26 16.56
CA GLN A 145 -3.24 9.18 16.20
C GLN A 145 -2.39 8.78 17.41
N PRO A 146 -2.07 7.48 17.56
CA PRO A 146 -1.13 7.04 18.59
C PRO A 146 0.21 7.76 18.45
N PRO A 147 0.82 8.21 19.56
CA PRO A 147 2.17 8.76 19.50
C PRO A 147 3.19 7.68 19.12
N GLU A 148 4.18 8.05 18.31
CA GLU A 148 5.30 7.19 17.92
C GLU A 148 6.59 7.87 18.36
N LEU A 149 7.04 7.54 19.57
CA LEU A 149 8.22 8.11 20.19
C LEU A 149 9.19 7.00 20.61
N TRP A 150 10.48 7.25 20.52
CA TRP A 150 11.56 6.34 20.96
C TRP A 150 11.43 4.92 20.40
N ASP A 151 11.09 4.79 19.12
CA ASP A 151 10.87 3.50 18.43
C ASP A 151 9.78 2.63 19.06
N GLN A 152 8.85 3.22 19.81
CA GLN A 152 7.70 2.55 20.36
C GLN A 152 6.48 2.77 19.47
N TYR A 153 5.88 1.68 19.02
CA TYR A 153 4.77 1.67 18.09
C TYR A 153 3.57 0.91 18.66
N LYS A 154 2.38 1.49 18.52
CA LYS A 154 1.14 0.75 18.80
C LYS A 154 0.88 -0.21 17.65
N THR A 155 0.84 -1.51 17.91
CA THR A 155 0.60 -2.57 16.93
C THR A 155 -0.71 -3.31 17.14
N SER A 156 -1.42 -3.04 18.26
CA SER A 156 -2.72 -3.61 18.57
C SER A 156 -3.81 -2.56 18.37
N PHE A 157 -4.79 -2.86 17.54
CA PHE A 157 -5.89 -1.97 17.16
C PHE A 157 -7.23 -2.71 17.28
N ALA A 158 -8.34 -1.97 17.22
CA ALA A 158 -9.68 -2.54 17.24
C ALA A 158 -9.90 -3.48 16.03
N GLU A 159 -10.75 -4.48 16.19
CA GLU A 159 -11.00 -5.50 15.14
C GLU A 159 -11.52 -4.91 13.83
N ASP A 160 -12.28 -3.81 13.89
CA ASP A 160 -12.82 -3.13 12.72
C ASP A 160 -11.85 -2.13 12.06
N THR A 161 -10.58 -2.13 12.48
CA THR A 161 -9.57 -1.19 12.00
C THR A 161 -8.63 -1.89 11.05
N HIS A 162 -8.33 -1.30 9.90
CA HIS A 162 -7.21 -1.72 9.10
C HIS A 162 -6.03 -0.74 9.24
N ILE A 163 -4.82 -1.25 9.11
CA ILE A 163 -3.61 -0.51 9.41
C ILE A 163 -2.81 -0.27 8.14
N ARG A 164 -2.47 0.98 7.88
CA ARG A 164 -1.47 1.34 6.87
C ARG A 164 -0.10 1.41 7.53
N ILE A 165 0.87 0.74 6.93
CA ILE A 165 2.22 0.58 7.47
C ILE A 165 3.20 1.20 6.48
N HIS A 166 4.02 2.14 6.97
CA HIS A 166 4.90 2.96 6.14
C HIS A 166 6.38 2.78 6.54
N PRO A 167 7.05 1.71 6.12
CA PRO A 167 8.41 1.39 6.59
C PRO A 167 9.49 2.39 6.18
N ILE A 168 9.26 3.14 5.09
CA ILE A 168 10.21 4.14 4.56
C ILE A 168 9.73 5.59 4.80
N LEU A 169 8.85 5.79 5.77
CA LEU A 169 8.16 7.07 6.02
C LEU A 169 9.10 8.27 6.21
N HIS A 170 10.25 8.06 6.84
CA HIS A 170 11.25 9.11 7.11
C HIS A 170 12.35 9.21 6.04
N TRP A 171 12.31 8.36 5.02
CA TRP A 171 13.26 8.46 3.92
C TRP A 171 13.00 9.70 3.09
N THR A 172 14.06 10.22 2.51
CA THR A 172 14.01 11.34 1.57
C THR A 172 14.10 10.84 0.13
N GLU A 173 13.84 11.71 -0.83
CA GLU A 173 13.99 11.42 -2.26
C GLU A 173 15.39 10.85 -2.59
N LEU A 174 16.43 11.33 -1.89
CA LEU A 174 17.81 10.87 -2.08
C LEU A 174 18.09 9.46 -1.51
N ASN A 175 17.23 8.95 -0.63
CA ASN A 175 17.38 7.62 -0.05
C ASN A 175 16.78 6.51 -0.93
N VAL A 176 15.86 6.88 -1.83
CA VAL A 176 15.15 6.00 -2.75
C VAL A 176 15.88 5.90 -4.09
#